data_027897c404f370d14bb3ff0713d535b5
#
_entry.id   027897c404f370d14bb3ff0713d535b5
#
_cell.length_a   1.000
_cell.length_b   1.000
_cell.length_c   1.000
_cell.angle_alpha   90.00
_cell.angle_beta   90.00
_cell.angle_gamma   90.00
#
_symmetry.space_group_name_H-M   'P 1'
#
loop_
_entity.id
_entity.type
_entity.pdbx_description
1 polymer ?
#
loop_
_entity_poly.entity_id
_entity_poly.type
_entity_poly.pdbx_seq_one_letter_code
_entity_poly.pdbx_strand_id
1 'polypeptide(L)'
;MMHGVAFPKQSDGWSRHQATTLLRAVVEMFQGGDIQGLVDLFPEDCVARYGATPEQQGRVPLRRLITEHLAKKQNLVVQKTCIAIDRNKLVIRSEELWTDRDSGKPMTGFGVEVWTMREGKIAVWEAAFSAVEEGAQRLAAAA
;
A
#
# COMPACT_ATOMS: atom_id res chain seq x y z
N MET A 1 -10.79 -10.67 6.06
CA MET A 1 -11.93 -10.23 5.26
C MET A 1 -12.62 -9.04 5.91
N MET A 2 -12.97 -8.03 5.16
CA MET A 2 -13.51 -6.77 5.69
C MET A 2 -15.02 -6.83 5.94
N HIS A 3 -15.49 -7.92 6.52
CA HIS A 3 -16.91 -8.10 6.82
C HIS A 3 -17.37 -7.05 7.83
N GLY A 4 -18.48 -6.41 7.52
CA GLY A 4 -19.12 -5.44 8.41
C GLY A 4 -18.51 -4.05 8.43
N VAL A 5 -17.47 -3.77 7.64
CA VAL A 5 -16.95 -2.42 7.51
C VAL A 5 -17.66 -1.72 6.36
N ALA A 6 -18.41 -0.69 6.68
CA ALA A 6 -19.05 0.16 5.67
C ALA A 6 -18.15 1.36 5.38
N PHE A 7 -17.80 1.54 4.12
CA PHE A 7 -17.05 2.71 3.67
C PHE A 7 -17.97 3.71 2.97
N PRO A 8 -17.68 5.01 3.04
CA PRO A 8 -18.53 6.03 2.47
C PRO A 8 -18.59 5.94 0.96
N LYS A 9 -19.69 6.42 0.38
CA LYS A 9 -19.76 6.69 -1.04
C LYS A 9 -18.88 7.90 -1.37
N GLN A 10 -18.51 8.05 -2.63
CA GLN A 10 -17.63 9.13 -3.07
C GLN A 10 -18.11 10.53 -2.64
N SER A 11 -19.43 10.77 -2.65
CA SER A 11 -20.04 12.05 -2.29
C SER A 11 -19.87 12.43 -0.81
N ASP A 12 -19.64 11.44 0.06
CA ASP A 12 -19.61 11.66 1.50
C ASP A 12 -18.22 12.05 2.03
N GLY A 13 -17.18 11.87 1.20
CA GLY A 13 -15.81 12.04 1.63
C GLY A 13 -15.35 10.96 2.60
N TRP A 14 -14.12 11.05 3.04
CA TRP A 14 -13.53 10.09 3.98
C TRP A 14 -13.16 10.76 5.30
N SER A 15 -13.48 10.10 6.40
CA SER A 15 -13.04 10.53 7.73
C SER A 15 -11.69 9.87 8.07
N ARG A 16 -10.99 10.46 9.02
CA ARG A 16 -9.75 9.88 9.55
C ARG A 16 -9.99 8.51 10.15
N HIS A 17 -11.10 8.31 10.83
CA HIS A 17 -11.45 7.02 11.42
C HIS A 17 -11.63 5.94 10.35
N GLN A 18 -12.34 6.25 9.27
CA GLN A 18 -12.53 5.33 8.15
C GLN A 18 -11.20 4.99 7.48
N ALA A 19 -10.34 5.99 7.26
CA ALA A 19 -9.01 5.79 6.69
C ALA A 19 -8.16 4.87 7.59
N THR A 20 -8.15 5.12 8.89
CA THR A 20 -7.39 4.30 9.84
C THR A 20 -7.88 2.85 9.86
N THR A 21 -9.20 2.63 9.80
CA THR A 21 -9.78 1.29 9.74
C THR A 21 -9.36 0.55 8.45
N LEU A 22 -9.42 1.24 7.32
CA LEU A 22 -8.99 0.66 6.04
C LEU A 22 -7.49 0.32 6.07
N LEU A 23 -6.65 1.24 6.54
CA LEU A 23 -5.20 1.03 6.59
C LEU A 23 -4.82 -0.15 7.48
N ARG A 24 -5.51 -0.33 8.61
CA ARG A 24 -5.27 -1.47 9.50
C ARG A 24 -5.57 -2.79 8.78
N ALA A 25 -6.67 -2.86 8.04
CA ALA A 25 -7.01 -4.04 7.26
C ALA A 25 -5.97 -4.30 6.15
N VAL A 26 -5.54 -3.26 5.46
CA VAL A 26 -4.53 -3.36 4.40
C VAL A 26 -3.20 -3.88 4.95
N VAL A 27 -2.75 -3.36 6.09
CA VAL A 27 -1.51 -3.81 6.74
C VAL A 27 -1.58 -5.30 7.09
N GLU A 28 -2.69 -5.75 7.66
CA GLU A 28 -2.89 -7.17 7.98
C GLU A 28 -2.83 -8.04 6.73
N MET A 29 -3.45 -7.61 5.63
CA MET A 29 -3.42 -8.33 4.36
C MET A 29 -2.00 -8.42 3.78
N PHE A 30 -1.25 -7.33 3.79
CA PHE A 30 0.14 -7.32 3.33
C PHE A 30 1.01 -8.26 4.16
N GLN A 31 0.95 -8.15 5.47
CA GLN A 31 1.75 -8.99 6.36
C GLN A 31 1.35 -10.47 6.30
N GLY A 32 0.08 -10.74 6.05
CA GLY A 32 -0.43 -12.10 5.89
C GLY A 32 -0.32 -12.68 4.49
N GLY A 33 0.12 -11.89 3.50
CA GLY A 33 0.21 -12.35 2.12
C GLY A 33 -1.15 -12.58 1.46
N ASP A 34 -2.18 -11.88 1.91
CA ASP A 34 -3.54 -12.01 1.39
C ASP A 34 -3.72 -11.19 0.11
N ILE A 35 -3.18 -11.69 -0.99
CA ILE A 35 -3.22 -11.00 -2.28
C ILE A 35 -4.65 -10.81 -2.77
N GLN A 36 -5.50 -11.83 -2.63
CA GLN A 36 -6.89 -11.73 -3.06
C GLN A 36 -7.63 -10.66 -2.27
N GLY A 37 -7.44 -10.60 -0.95
CA GLY A 37 -8.04 -9.56 -0.12
C GLY A 37 -7.62 -8.16 -0.54
N LEU A 38 -6.35 -7.99 -0.87
CA LEU A 38 -5.84 -6.70 -1.37
C LEU A 38 -6.47 -6.32 -2.71
N VAL A 39 -6.51 -7.25 -3.66
CA VAL A 39 -7.13 -7.02 -4.98
C VAL A 39 -8.60 -6.66 -4.86
N ASP A 40 -9.31 -7.29 -3.94
CA ASP A 40 -10.74 -7.04 -3.72
C ASP A 40 -11.04 -5.63 -3.19
N LEU A 41 -10.04 -4.91 -2.70
CA LEU A 41 -10.19 -3.51 -2.30
C LEU A 41 -10.27 -2.53 -3.48
N PHE A 42 -10.02 -3.02 -4.69
CA PHE A 42 -10.00 -2.21 -5.91
C PHE A 42 -11.18 -2.60 -6.83
N PRO A 43 -11.76 -1.64 -7.56
CA PRO A 43 -12.75 -1.97 -8.59
C PRO A 43 -12.06 -2.62 -9.80
N GLU A 44 -12.87 -3.22 -10.67
CA GLU A 44 -12.35 -3.89 -11.88
C GLU A 44 -11.60 -2.93 -12.81
N ASP A 45 -12.03 -1.68 -12.86
CA ASP A 45 -11.42 -0.63 -13.70
C ASP A 45 -10.38 0.22 -12.97
N CYS A 46 -9.76 -0.35 -11.93
CA CYS A 46 -8.76 0.36 -11.15
C CYS A 46 -7.54 0.76 -11.98
N VAL A 47 -6.83 1.77 -11.49
CA VAL A 47 -5.60 2.27 -12.10
C VAL A 47 -4.49 2.25 -11.05
N ALA A 48 -3.33 1.74 -11.41
CA ALA A 48 -2.14 1.76 -10.57
C ALA A 48 -1.01 2.52 -11.25
N ARG A 49 -0.44 3.49 -10.54
CA ARG A 49 0.72 4.27 -10.96
C ARG A 49 1.82 4.08 -9.92
N TYR A 50 2.80 3.27 -10.25
CA TYR A 50 3.87 2.92 -9.32
C TYR A 50 5.21 3.49 -9.79
N GLY A 51 5.66 4.56 -9.13
CA GLY A 51 6.92 5.23 -9.49
C GLY A 51 6.92 5.72 -10.93
N ALA A 52 8.01 5.45 -11.62
CA ALA A 52 8.18 5.82 -13.02
C ALA A 52 7.73 4.73 -14.01
N THR A 53 7.16 3.64 -13.50
CA THR A 53 6.68 2.56 -14.39
C THR A 53 5.43 3.01 -15.15
N PRO A 54 5.15 2.42 -16.33
CA PRO A 54 3.92 2.73 -17.06
C PRO A 54 2.68 2.45 -16.22
N GLU A 55 1.66 3.29 -16.39
CA GLU A 55 0.36 3.10 -15.75
C GLU A 55 -0.23 1.73 -16.08
N GLN A 56 -0.77 1.06 -15.08
CA GLN A 56 -1.40 -0.24 -15.20
C GLN A 56 -2.91 -0.10 -14.97
N GLN A 57 -3.72 -0.75 -15.80
CA GLN A 57 -5.17 -0.69 -15.70
C GLN A 57 -5.75 -2.08 -15.43
N GLY A 58 -6.67 -2.14 -14.46
CA GLY A 58 -7.40 -3.34 -14.13
C GLY A 58 -6.72 -4.21 -13.08
N ARG A 59 -7.45 -5.23 -12.62
CA ARG A 59 -7.03 -6.11 -11.53
C ARG A 59 -5.94 -7.10 -11.89
N VAL A 60 -5.82 -7.52 -13.17
CA VAL A 60 -4.78 -8.48 -13.57
C VAL A 60 -3.38 -7.91 -13.38
N PRO A 61 -3.04 -6.73 -13.96
CA PRO A 61 -1.73 -6.13 -13.68
C PRO A 61 -1.57 -5.68 -12.23
N LEU A 62 -2.64 -5.25 -11.57
CA LEU A 62 -2.59 -4.90 -10.14
C LEU A 62 -2.15 -6.10 -9.29
N ARG A 63 -2.76 -7.26 -9.52
CA ARG A 63 -2.37 -8.51 -8.83
C ARG A 63 -0.89 -8.83 -9.04
N ARG A 64 -0.40 -8.64 -10.25
CA ARG A 64 1.02 -8.85 -10.58
C ARG A 64 1.91 -7.90 -9.79
N LEU A 65 1.58 -6.62 -9.73
CA LEU A 65 2.33 -5.63 -8.94
C LEU A 65 2.40 -6.00 -7.47
N ILE A 66 1.27 -6.37 -6.87
CA ILE A 66 1.20 -6.76 -5.46
C ILE A 66 2.02 -8.04 -5.23
N THR A 67 1.87 -9.03 -6.11
CA THR A 67 2.60 -10.30 -6.02
C THR A 67 4.11 -10.07 -6.07
N GLU A 68 4.57 -9.25 -7.01
CA GLU A 68 5.99 -8.91 -7.15
C GLU A 68 6.51 -8.14 -5.93
N HIS A 69 5.70 -7.23 -5.40
CA HIS A 69 6.08 -6.47 -4.21
C HIS A 69 6.32 -7.38 -3.00
N LEU A 70 5.56 -8.46 -2.88
CA LEU A 70 5.66 -9.39 -1.75
C LEU A 70 6.65 -10.55 -1.97
N ALA A 71 6.96 -10.87 -3.23
CA ALA A 71 7.66 -12.11 -3.58
C ALA A 71 9.03 -12.27 -2.91
N LYS A 72 9.78 -11.19 -2.74
CA LYS A 72 11.14 -11.21 -2.17
C LYS A 72 11.21 -10.83 -0.71
N LYS A 73 10.07 -10.66 -0.05
CA LYS A 73 10.02 -10.14 1.31
C LYS A 73 9.66 -11.23 2.30
N GLN A 74 10.56 -11.50 3.24
CA GLN A 74 10.31 -12.40 4.38
C GLN A 74 10.17 -11.57 5.64
N ASN A 75 9.32 -12.04 6.56
CA ASN A 75 9.12 -11.39 7.86
C ASN A 75 8.72 -9.91 7.71
N LEU A 76 7.84 -9.65 6.74
CA LEU A 76 7.41 -8.30 6.41
C LEU A 76 6.64 -7.66 7.55
N VAL A 77 7.09 -6.48 7.96
CA VAL A 77 6.38 -5.60 8.88
C VAL A 77 6.04 -4.32 8.13
N VAL A 78 4.77 -3.97 8.10
CA VAL A 78 4.26 -2.80 7.38
C VAL A 78 3.61 -1.85 8.38
N GLN A 79 3.91 -0.57 8.21
CA GLN A 79 3.23 0.51 8.93
C GLN A 79 2.74 1.53 7.92
N LYS A 80 1.44 1.79 7.92
CA LYS A 80 0.83 2.79 7.05
C LYS A 80 0.10 3.83 7.89
N THR A 81 0.38 5.08 7.61
CA THR A 81 -0.22 6.21 8.31
C THR A 81 -0.89 7.14 7.32
N CYS A 82 -2.16 7.45 7.53
CA CYS A 82 -2.84 8.47 6.74
C CYS A 82 -2.43 9.84 7.25
N ILE A 83 -1.66 10.57 6.45
CA ILE A 83 -1.12 11.88 6.83
C ILE A 83 -1.99 13.05 6.38
N ALA A 84 -2.86 12.83 5.40
CA ALA A 84 -3.79 13.86 4.93
C ALA A 84 -4.97 13.21 4.23
N ILE A 85 -6.09 13.90 4.24
CA ILE A 85 -7.30 13.51 3.53
C ILE A 85 -7.85 14.75 2.83
N ASP A 86 -8.10 14.63 1.54
CA ASP A 86 -8.83 15.63 0.78
C ASP A 86 -9.99 14.95 0.06
N ARG A 87 -11.18 15.05 0.64
CA ARG A 87 -12.42 14.43 0.14
C ARG A 87 -12.26 12.90 0.00
N ASN A 88 -12.14 12.41 -1.23
CA ASN A 88 -11.97 11.00 -1.54
C ASN A 88 -10.50 10.61 -1.80
N LYS A 89 -9.55 11.49 -1.48
CA LYS A 89 -8.12 11.21 -1.63
C LYS A 89 -7.48 11.02 -0.27
N LEU A 90 -6.81 9.89 -0.11
CA LEU A 90 -6.05 9.58 1.11
C LEU A 90 -4.57 9.66 0.78
N VAL A 91 -3.83 10.45 1.54
CA VAL A 91 -2.37 10.53 1.41
C VAL A 91 -1.76 9.70 2.53
N ILE A 92 -0.92 8.74 2.17
CA ILE A 92 -0.45 7.70 3.07
C ILE A 92 1.06 7.65 3.07
N ARG A 93 1.66 7.63 4.26
CA ARG A 93 3.06 7.29 4.44
C ARG A 93 3.16 5.80 4.75
N SER A 94 4.01 5.09 4.03
CA SER A 94 4.22 3.66 4.19
C SER A 94 5.66 3.38 4.59
N GLU A 95 5.86 2.58 5.61
CA GLU A 95 7.16 2.13 6.08
C GLU A 95 7.14 0.62 6.15
N GLU A 96 8.22 -0.02 5.69
CA GLU A 96 8.34 -1.47 5.68
C GLU A 96 9.70 -1.91 6.19
N LEU A 97 9.70 -3.01 6.91
CA LEU A 97 10.91 -3.74 7.30
C LEU A 97 10.73 -5.18 6.85
N TRP A 98 11.76 -5.75 6.25
CA TRP A 98 11.71 -7.15 5.82
C TRP A 98 13.12 -7.71 5.69
N THR A 99 13.21 -9.02 5.50
CA THR A 99 14.44 -9.70 5.09
C THR A 99 14.31 -10.05 3.62
N ASP A 100 15.29 -9.64 2.83
CA ASP A 100 15.31 -10.00 1.40
C ASP A 100 15.49 -11.52 1.26
N ARG A 101 14.57 -12.15 0.54
CA ARG A 101 14.53 -13.61 0.40
C ARG A 101 15.77 -14.16 -0.33
N ASP A 102 16.30 -13.40 -1.28
CA ASP A 102 17.44 -13.85 -2.10
C ASP A 102 18.77 -13.64 -1.38
N SER A 103 18.99 -12.48 -0.76
CA SER A 103 20.28 -12.13 -0.15
C SER A 103 20.33 -12.41 1.36
N GLY A 104 19.19 -12.57 2.02
CA GLY A 104 19.10 -12.70 3.47
C GLY A 104 19.38 -11.41 4.24
N LYS A 105 19.45 -10.28 3.55
CA LYS A 105 19.78 -9.00 4.17
C LYS A 105 18.55 -8.30 4.74
N PRO A 106 18.69 -7.62 5.89
CA PRO A 106 17.60 -6.79 6.42
C PRO A 106 17.43 -5.54 5.56
N MET A 107 16.19 -5.23 5.22
CA MET A 107 15.82 -4.13 4.34
C MET A 107 14.87 -3.19 5.03
N THR A 108 14.95 -1.93 4.66
CA THR A 108 14.02 -0.88 5.07
C THR A 108 13.45 -0.22 3.83
N GLY A 109 12.15 -0.04 3.80
CA GLY A 109 11.45 0.64 2.72
C GLY A 109 10.63 1.80 3.22
N PHE A 110 10.48 2.80 2.37
CA PHE A 110 9.69 3.99 2.62
C PHE A 110 8.94 4.36 1.36
N GLY A 111 7.68 4.74 1.50
CA GLY A 111 6.89 5.21 0.39
C GLY A 111 5.86 6.23 0.78
N VAL A 112 5.43 6.99 -0.21
CA VAL A 112 4.27 7.88 -0.11
C VAL A 112 3.28 7.44 -1.17
N GLU A 113 2.02 7.34 -0.77
CA GLU A 113 0.95 6.85 -1.63
C GLU A 113 -0.21 7.84 -1.62
N VAL A 114 -0.88 7.94 -2.76
CA VAL A 114 -2.15 8.65 -2.86
C VAL A 114 -3.19 7.66 -3.38
N TRP A 115 -4.21 7.42 -2.59
CA TRP A 115 -5.33 6.56 -2.96
C TRP A 115 -6.54 7.42 -3.27
N THR A 116 -7.04 7.31 -4.50
CA THR A 116 -8.32 7.94 -4.87
C THR A 116 -9.43 6.92 -4.68
N MET A 117 -10.35 7.22 -3.79
CA MET A 117 -11.44 6.30 -3.43
C MET A 117 -12.67 6.55 -4.27
N ARG A 118 -13.37 5.48 -4.63
CA ARG A 118 -14.66 5.54 -5.32
C ARG A 118 -15.54 4.41 -4.79
N GLU A 119 -16.69 4.77 -4.23
CA GLU A 119 -17.68 3.82 -3.69
C GLU A 119 -17.06 2.81 -2.73
N GLY A 120 -16.20 3.29 -1.83
CA GLY A 120 -15.56 2.47 -0.82
C GLY A 120 -14.37 1.64 -1.30
N LYS A 121 -13.96 1.79 -2.57
CA LYS A 121 -12.85 1.05 -3.15
C LYS A 121 -11.73 1.98 -3.60
N ILE A 122 -10.53 1.43 -3.74
CA ILE A 122 -9.37 2.19 -4.21
C ILE A 122 -9.41 2.20 -5.74
N ALA A 123 -9.92 3.28 -6.31
CA ALA A 123 -10.06 3.40 -7.77
C ALA A 123 -8.72 3.71 -8.43
N VAL A 124 -7.89 4.55 -7.80
CA VAL A 124 -6.56 4.89 -8.29
C VAL A 124 -5.57 4.73 -7.15
N TRP A 125 -4.53 3.95 -7.38
CA TRP A 125 -3.40 3.80 -6.47
C TRP A 125 -2.17 4.42 -7.10
N GLU A 126 -1.65 5.46 -6.48
CA GLU A 126 -0.42 6.11 -6.89
C GLU A 126 0.60 5.94 -5.76
N ALA A 127 1.82 5.49 -6.07
CA ALA A 127 2.84 5.26 -5.06
C ALA A 127 4.23 5.53 -5.60
N ALA A 128 5.07 6.10 -4.75
CA ALA A 128 6.50 6.16 -4.93
C ALA A 128 7.14 5.49 -3.72
N PHE A 129 8.00 4.52 -3.96
CA PHE A 129 8.57 3.67 -2.92
C PHE A 129 10.05 3.45 -3.17
N SER A 130 10.85 3.53 -2.11
CA SER A 130 12.28 3.23 -2.19
C SER A 130 12.67 2.29 -1.05
N ALA A 131 13.71 1.50 -1.29
CA ALA A 131 14.19 0.53 -0.32
C ALA A 131 15.72 0.53 -0.30
N VAL A 132 16.27 0.38 0.90
CA VAL A 132 17.71 0.29 1.12
C VAL A 132 18.01 -0.81 2.13
N GLU A 133 19.26 -1.30 2.13
CA GLU A 133 19.72 -2.15 3.20
C GLU A 133 19.76 -1.33 4.50
N GLU A 134 19.36 -1.93 5.61
CA GLU A 134 19.28 -1.25 6.90
C GLU A 134 20.62 -0.59 7.30
N GLY A 135 21.75 -1.25 7.03
CA GLY A 135 23.06 -0.70 7.29
C GLY A 135 23.37 0.56 6.48
N ALA A 136 22.99 0.59 5.19
CA ALA A 136 23.17 1.75 4.33
C ALA A 136 22.33 2.93 4.81
N GLN A 137 21.12 2.68 5.28
CA GLN A 137 20.26 3.73 5.85
C GLN A 137 20.87 4.36 7.10
N ARG A 138 21.44 3.56 8.00
CA ARG A 138 22.11 4.08 9.20
C ARG A 138 23.32 4.96 8.86
N LEU A 139 24.11 4.55 7.88
CA LEU A 139 25.26 5.34 7.42
C LEU A 139 24.79 6.67 6.86
N ALA A 140 23.75 6.68 6.04
CA ALA A 140 23.19 7.92 5.48
C ALA A 140 22.67 8.85 6.59
N ALA A 141 22.03 8.32 7.61
CA ALA A 141 21.52 9.10 8.74
C ALA A 141 22.65 9.66 9.62
N ALA A 142 23.79 8.98 9.70
CA ALA A 142 24.97 9.42 10.47
C ALA A 142 25.80 10.47 9.77
N ALA A 143 25.66 10.59 8.46
CA ALA A 143 26.39 11.57 7.67
C ALA A 143 25.72 12.94 7.72
#